data_7db91db13f43c58148d30c0f6da8ebc5
#
_entry.id   7db91db13f43c58148d30c0f6da8ebc5
#
_cell.length_a   1.000
_cell.length_b   1.000
_cell.length_c   1.000
_cell.angle_alpha   90.00
_cell.angle_beta   90.00
_cell.angle_gamma   90.00
#
_symmetry.space_group_name_H-M   'P 1'
#
loop_
_entity.id
_entity.type
_entity.pdbx_description
1 polymer ?
#
loop_
_entity_poly.entity_id
_entity_poly.type
_entity_poly.pdbx_seq_one_letter_code
_entity_poly.pdbx_strand_id
1 'polypeptide(L)'
;VDRSRGLGDVYKRQILDDSAGIVKAYEAVTQYCGWAPIEAGKTMGLFPYGQQNLKIPDIYTDYDGMSDWTTTNRDLIVPTYPNGAVVNQGRFTELRNPPNVGVGDDLTKLQARRDMAYAIQTESEQMVLDLIRKAVKMSGEKNVVLSGGYGLNCVANYWYLEQLKDEGINLFVEPVSNDAGTAIGAAYLQYQRVSKNTKIHPQIKDLYYGPKYEYDREYITDLANYYNATRIFEATNEDAVDLITSKNIVALFQGQSEAGPRALGNRSIMYD
;
A
#
# COMPACT_ATOMS: atom_id res chain seq x y z
N VAL A 1 19.58 -29.82 -5.70
CA VAL A 1 19.89 -28.71 -4.80
C VAL A 1 19.21 -28.96 -3.48
N ASP A 2 20.02 -29.37 -2.52
CA ASP A 2 19.55 -29.65 -1.16
C ASP A 2 19.29 -28.31 -0.46
N ARG A 3 18.10 -27.79 -0.61
CA ARG A 3 17.66 -26.51 -0.04
C ARG A 3 17.12 -26.76 1.35
N SER A 4 17.76 -26.12 2.30
CA SER A 4 17.45 -26.02 3.73
C SER A 4 16.18 -26.73 4.21
N ARG A 5 16.35 -27.81 4.95
CA ARG A 5 15.27 -28.66 5.45
C ARG A 5 14.23 -27.97 6.33
N GLY A 6 14.47 -26.74 6.76
CA GLY A 6 13.54 -25.96 7.59
C GLY A 6 12.58 -25.06 6.81
N LEU A 7 12.94 -24.63 5.59
CA LEU A 7 12.12 -23.79 4.73
C LEU A 7 11.46 -24.57 3.58
N GLY A 8 11.89 -25.83 3.35
CA GLY A 8 11.42 -26.65 2.24
C GLY A 8 9.92 -26.93 2.27
N ASP A 9 9.30 -27.02 3.44
CA ASP A 9 7.87 -27.24 3.56
C ASP A 9 7.08 -25.96 3.30
N VAL A 10 7.62 -24.79 3.59
CA VAL A 10 6.99 -23.50 3.27
C VAL A 10 7.01 -23.27 1.76
N TYR A 11 8.10 -23.56 1.07
CA TYR A 11 8.19 -23.48 -0.40
C TYR A 11 7.31 -24.49 -1.13
N LYS A 12 7.09 -25.66 -0.56
CA LYS A 12 6.24 -26.69 -1.15
C LYS A 12 4.75 -26.41 -0.99
N ARG A 13 4.38 -25.38 -0.21
CA ARG A 13 3.00 -24.96 0.06
C ARG A 13 2.71 -23.58 -0.50
N GLN A 14 3.30 -23.23 -1.63
CA GLN A 14 2.89 -22.04 -2.35
C GLN A 14 1.42 -22.19 -2.74
N ILE A 15 0.59 -21.29 -2.22
CA ILE A 15 -0.86 -21.38 -2.35
C ILE A 15 -1.30 -20.83 -3.70
N LEU A 16 -0.61 -19.79 -4.18
CA LEU A 16 -0.94 -19.11 -5.42
C LEU A 16 0.34 -18.66 -6.11
N ASP A 17 0.48 -19.00 -7.38
CA ASP A 17 1.48 -18.46 -8.30
C ASP A 17 0.74 -17.86 -9.49
N ASP A 18 0.60 -16.54 -9.48
CA ASP A 18 -0.07 -15.82 -10.55
C ASP A 18 0.89 -14.78 -11.15
N SER A 19 1.15 -14.92 -12.46
CA SER A 19 2.02 -14.00 -13.20
C SER A 19 1.51 -12.55 -13.21
N ALA A 20 0.22 -12.35 -12.98
CA ALA A 20 -0.39 -11.03 -12.86
C ALA A 20 -0.76 -10.66 -11.41
N GLY A 21 -0.47 -11.49 -10.43
CA GLY A 21 -0.72 -11.38 -8.99
C GLY A 21 -1.32 -10.08 -8.42
N ILE A 22 -1.65 -10.09 -7.15
CA ILE A 22 -2.37 -8.97 -6.48
C ILE A 22 -1.70 -7.62 -6.75
N VAL A 23 -0.38 -7.55 -6.59
CA VAL A 23 0.38 -6.30 -6.79
C VAL A 23 0.30 -5.83 -8.24
N LYS A 24 0.46 -6.73 -9.21
CA LYS A 24 0.43 -6.39 -10.62
C LYS A 24 -0.97 -5.98 -11.09
N ALA A 25 -2.02 -6.60 -10.58
CA ALA A 25 -3.38 -6.17 -10.83
C ALA A 25 -3.63 -4.75 -10.26
N TYR A 26 -3.15 -4.49 -9.05
CA TYR A 26 -3.26 -3.17 -8.44
C TYR A 26 -2.49 -2.08 -9.21
N GLU A 27 -1.26 -2.40 -9.66
CA GLU A 27 -0.46 -1.52 -10.51
C GLU A 27 -1.15 -1.25 -11.86
N ALA A 28 -1.76 -2.26 -12.49
CA ALA A 28 -2.49 -2.12 -13.73
C ALA A 28 -3.68 -1.16 -13.60
N VAL A 29 -4.45 -1.27 -12.51
CA VAL A 29 -5.54 -0.34 -12.21
C VAL A 29 -5.00 1.06 -11.89
N THR A 30 -3.85 1.17 -11.22
CA THR A 30 -3.20 2.45 -10.96
C THR A 30 -2.84 3.16 -12.26
N GLN A 31 -2.24 2.45 -13.23
CA GLN A 31 -1.97 2.98 -14.56
C GLN A 31 -3.27 3.35 -15.31
N TYR A 32 -4.28 2.51 -15.20
CA TYR A 32 -5.60 2.79 -15.77
C TYR A 32 -6.19 4.09 -15.20
N CYS A 33 -5.99 4.39 -13.92
CA CYS A 33 -6.41 5.65 -13.29
C CYS A 33 -5.57 6.87 -13.71
N GLY A 34 -4.50 6.69 -14.49
CA GLY A 34 -3.68 7.77 -15.02
C GLY A 34 -2.39 8.05 -14.25
N TRP A 35 -1.97 7.15 -13.38
CA TRP A 35 -0.76 7.31 -12.56
C TRP A 35 0.33 6.30 -12.90
N ALA A 36 1.54 6.54 -12.44
CA ALA A 36 2.62 5.54 -12.53
C ALA A 36 2.33 4.35 -11.60
N PRO A 37 2.77 3.12 -11.93
CA PRO A 37 2.52 1.91 -11.13
C PRO A 37 2.90 2.06 -9.65
N ILE A 38 4.02 2.74 -9.38
CA ILE A 38 4.52 2.98 -8.02
C ILE A 38 3.60 3.89 -7.19
N GLU A 39 2.69 4.59 -7.81
CA GLU A 39 1.77 5.52 -7.15
C GLU A 39 0.47 4.84 -6.67
N ALA A 40 0.50 3.53 -6.42
CA ALA A 40 -0.65 2.72 -5.98
C ALA A 40 -1.41 3.31 -4.78
N GLY A 41 -0.73 4.07 -3.93
CA GLY A 41 -1.37 4.82 -2.84
C GLY A 41 -2.41 5.85 -3.30
N LYS A 42 -2.30 6.36 -4.52
CA LYS A 42 -3.31 7.27 -5.11
C LYS A 42 -4.59 6.50 -5.49
N THR A 43 -4.45 5.28 -6.01
CA THR A 43 -5.59 4.39 -6.27
C THR A 43 -6.30 4.02 -4.97
N MET A 44 -5.56 3.73 -3.91
CA MET A 44 -6.09 3.53 -2.57
C MET A 44 -6.85 4.78 -2.06
N GLY A 45 -6.38 5.99 -2.37
CA GLY A 45 -7.09 7.24 -2.05
C GLY A 45 -8.30 7.51 -2.93
N LEU A 46 -8.35 6.95 -4.14
CA LEU A 46 -9.46 7.15 -5.09
C LEU A 46 -10.65 6.23 -4.83
N PHE A 47 -10.43 5.05 -4.23
CA PHE A 47 -11.48 4.03 -4.11
C PHE A 47 -12.75 4.51 -3.40
N PRO A 48 -12.73 5.40 -2.37
CA PRO A 48 -13.95 5.85 -1.71
C PRO A 48 -14.89 6.68 -2.61
N TYR A 49 -14.39 7.16 -3.74
CA TYR A 49 -15.17 7.93 -4.72
C TYR A 49 -15.80 7.04 -5.81
N GLY A 50 -15.49 5.74 -5.79
CA GLY A 50 -16.08 4.73 -6.66
C GLY A 50 -17.23 3.98 -6.01
N GLN A 51 -17.82 3.11 -6.77
CA GLN A 51 -18.91 2.23 -6.33
C GLN A 51 -18.84 0.89 -7.07
N GLN A 52 -19.55 -0.10 -6.54
CA GLN A 52 -19.71 -1.35 -7.26
C GLN A 52 -20.37 -1.11 -8.61
N ASN A 53 -19.76 -1.63 -9.66
CA ASN A 53 -20.24 -1.49 -11.03
C ASN A 53 -20.31 -2.88 -11.68
N LEU A 54 -21.51 -3.43 -11.80
CA LEU A 54 -21.76 -4.78 -12.35
C LEU A 54 -21.38 -4.94 -13.84
N LYS A 55 -21.02 -3.84 -14.52
CA LYS A 55 -20.50 -3.89 -15.90
C LYS A 55 -19.00 -4.12 -15.94
N ILE A 56 -18.32 -3.97 -14.82
CA ILE A 56 -16.91 -4.32 -14.67
C ILE A 56 -16.86 -5.77 -14.18
N PRO A 57 -16.22 -6.68 -14.91
CA PRO A 57 -16.09 -8.06 -14.46
C PRO A 57 -15.15 -8.11 -13.25
N ASP A 58 -15.31 -9.15 -12.43
CA ASP A 58 -14.47 -9.38 -11.27
C ASP A 58 -12.99 -9.45 -11.67
N ILE A 59 -12.15 -8.78 -10.90
CA ILE A 59 -10.69 -8.74 -11.12
C ILE A 59 -10.05 -10.07 -10.73
N TYR A 60 -10.62 -10.75 -9.75
CA TYR A 60 -10.18 -12.06 -9.31
C TYR A 60 -11.30 -13.08 -9.51
N THR A 61 -10.94 -14.21 -10.10
CA THR A 61 -11.87 -15.29 -10.44
C THR A 61 -11.35 -16.63 -9.96
N ASP A 62 -12.21 -17.61 -9.85
CA ASP A 62 -11.81 -18.97 -9.51
C ASP A 62 -10.86 -19.53 -10.57
N TYR A 63 -9.81 -20.20 -10.10
CA TYR A 63 -8.84 -20.86 -10.97
C TYR A 63 -9.42 -22.16 -11.53
N ASP A 64 -9.56 -22.25 -12.85
CA ASP A 64 -10.07 -23.44 -13.57
C ASP A 64 -11.34 -24.06 -12.97
N GLY A 65 -12.24 -23.24 -12.42
CA GLY A 65 -13.46 -23.70 -11.78
C GLY A 65 -13.26 -24.38 -10.41
N MET A 66 -12.07 -24.27 -9.84
CA MET A 66 -11.78 -24.73 -8.48
C MET A 66 -12.07 -23.59 -7.49
N SER A 67 -13.17 -23.71 -6.74
CA SER A 67 -13.64 -22.70 -5.79
C SER A 67 -12.64 -22.36 -4.66
N ASP A 68 -11.64 -23.22 -4.42
CA ASP A 68 -10.63 -23.01 -3.40
C ASP A 68 -9.42 -22.18 -3.86
N TRP A 69 -9.34 -21.84 -5.15
CA TRP A 69 -8.21 -21.13 -5.75
C TRP A 69 -8.70 -19.96 -6.59
N THR A 70 -8.17 -18.78 -6.30
CA THR A 70 -8.50 -17.55 -7.00
C THR A 70 -7.29 -17.08 -7.78
N THR A 71 -7.51 -16.60 -8.99
CA THR A 71 -6.46 -16.00 -9.84
C THR A 71 -6.94 -14.69 -10.45
N THR A 72 -6.03 -13.91 -10.97
CA THR A 72 -6.35 -12.67 -11.67
C THR A 72 -7.09 -13.00 -12.99
N ASN A 73 -8.20 -12.32 -13.23
CA ASN A 73 -8.94 -12.38 -14.48
C ASN A 73 -8.11 -11.83 -15.64
N ARG A 74 -7.51 -12.72 -16.43
CA ARG A 74 -6.60 -12.37 -17.53
C ARG A 74 -7.30 -11.74 -18.72
N ASP A 75 -8.60 -11.80 -18.81
CA ASP A 75 -9.38 -11.09 -19.80
C ASP A 75 -9.46 -9.59 -19.48
N LEU A 76 -9.47 -9.27 -18.19
CA LEU A 76 -9.53 -7.88 -17.70
C LEU A 76 -8.14 -7.30 -17.42
N ILE A 77 -7.29 -8.05 -16.73
CA ILE A 77 -5.93 -7.66 -16.38
C ILE A 77 -4.94 -8.48 -17.22
N VAL A 78 -4.40 -7.85 -18.24
CA VAL A 78 -3.51 -8.51 -19.20
C VAL A 78 -2.07 -8.35 -18.79
N PRO A 79 -1.33 -9.44 -18.54
CA PRO A 79 0.11 -9.38 -18.28
C PRO A 79 0.86 -8.78 -19.47
N THR A 80 1.89 -7.97 -19.20
CA THR A 80 2.76 -7.37 -20.20
C THR A 80 4.22 -7.68 -19.92
N TYR A 81 5.02 -7.74 -20.99
CA TYR A 81 6.46 -7.98 -20.87
C TYR A 81 7.20 -6.72 -20.34
N PRO A 82 8.24 -6.84 -19.49
CA PRO A 82 8.75 -8.09 -18.90
C PRO A 82 7.98 -8.56 -17.66
N ASN A 83 7.40 -7.70 -16.85
CA ASN A 83 6.71 -8.01 -15.58
C ASN A 83 5.63 -6.98 -15.23
N GLY A 84 4.92 -6.47 -16.22
CA GLY A 84 3.82 -5.52 -16.03
C GLY A 84 2.45 -6.17 -16.18
N ALA A 85 1.42 -5.36 -16.01
CA ALA A 85 0.05 -5.69 -16.39
C ALA A 85 -0.71 -4.41 -16.76
N VAL A 86 -1.76 -4.53 -17.57
CA VAL A 86 -2.61 -3.43 -18.00
C VAL A 86 -4.08 -3.83 -17.98
N VAL A 87 -4.96 -2.86 -17.76
CA VAL A 87 -6.41 -3.05 -17.89
C VAL A 87 -6.80 -3.12 -19.37
N ASN A 88 -7.53 -4.16 -19.76
CA ASN A 88 -7.94 -4.41 -21.13
C ASN A 88 -9.12 -3.54 -21.57
N GLN A 89 -8.86 -2.29 -21.90
CA GLN A 89 -9.87 -1.35 -22.42
C GLN A 89 -10.39 -1.76 -23.82
N GLY A 90 -9.65 -2.59 -24.54
CA GLY A 90 -10.06 -3.06 -25.87
C GLY A 90 -11.26 -3.99 -25.82
N ARG A 91 -11.30 -4.88 -24.82
CA ARG A 91 -12.38 -5.87 -24.66
C ARG A 91 -13.59 -5.28 -23.94
N PHE A 92 -13.39 -4.40 -22.96
CA PHE A 92 -14.45 -3.83 -22.13
C PHE A 92 -14.72 -2.38 -22.51
N THR A 93 -15.82 -2.15 -23.22
CA THR A 93 -16.17 -0.82 -23.76
C THR A 93 -16.47 0.20 -22.68
N GLU A 94 -16.95 -0.27 -21.53
CA GLU A 94 -17.23 0.52 -20.33
C GLU A 94 -15.98 1.16 -19.72
N LEU A 95 -14.80 0.55 -19.98
CA LEU A 95 -13.52 1.01 -19.46
C LEU A 95 -12.78 1.95 -20.45
N ARG A 96 -13.32 2.20 -21.62
CA ARG A 96 -12.70 3.11 -22.60
C ARG A 96 -12.87 4.57 -22.19
N ASN A 97 -11.90 5.37 -22.57
CA ASN A 97 -12.05 6.81 -22.45
C ASN A 97 -13.18 7.31 -23.34
N PRO A 98 -14.03 8.22 -22.86
CA PRO A 98 -14.95 8.96 -23.70
C PRO A 98 -14.20 9.71 -24.80
N PRO A 99 -14.82 9.94 -25.98
CA PRO A 99 -14.15 10.57 -27.13
C PRO A 99 -13.62 12.00 -26.87
N ASN A 100 -14.17 12.68 -25.87
CA ASN A 100 -13.79 14.04 -25.47
C ASN A 100 -12.66 14.11 -24.43
N VAL A 101 -12.08 12.96 -24.04
CA VAL A 101 -10.96 12.92 -23.08
C VAL A 101 -9.66 12.95 -23.85
N GLY A 102 -8.88 13.99 -23.62
CA GLY A 102 -7.57 14.23 -24.25
C GLY A 102 -6.38 13.82 -23.40
N VAL A 103 -5.20 13.94 -23.97
CA VAL A 103 -3.93 13.78 -23.26
C VAL A 103 -3.77 14.95 -22.27
N GLY A 104 -3.55 14.62 -21.00
CA GLY A 104 -3.40 15.61 -19.91
C GLY A 104 -4.69 15.88 -19.12
N ASP A 105 -5.82 15.30 -19.51
CA ASP A 105 -7.04 15.40 -18.72
C ASP A 105 -6.93 14.60 -17.42
N ASP A 106 -7.62 15.09 -16.39
CA ASP A 106 -7.70 14.41 -15.10
C ASP A 106 -8.65 13.19 -15.18
N LEU A 107 -8.05 12.03 -15.40
CA LEU A 107 -8.78 10.76 -15.54
C LEU A 107 -9.54 10.37 -14.27
N THR A 108 -9.17 10.91 -13.11
CA THR A 108 -9.86 10.59 -11.83
C THR A 108 -11.28 11.13 -11.76
N LYS A 109 -11.64 12.03 -12.66
CA LYS A 109 -13.02 12.53 -12.80
C LYS A 109 -13.95 11.54 -13.52
N LEU A 110 -13.39 10.55 -14.20
CA LEU A 110 -14.19 9.53 -14.90
C LEU A 110 -14.70 8.48 -13.90
N GLN A 111 -16.01 8.26 -13.89
CA GLN A 111 -16.62 7.29 -12.97
C GLN A 111 -16.02 5.88 -13.14
N ALA A 112 -15.75 5.44 -14.37
CA ALA A 112 -15.13 4.14 -14.62
C ALA A 112 -13.75 3.96 -13.94
N ARG A 113 -12.99 5.06 -13.76
CA ARG A 113 -11.70 5.02 -13.06
C ARG A 113 -11.90 4.84 -11.56
N ARG A 114 -12.88 5.56 -11.00
CA ARG A 114 -13.25 5.46 -9.58
C ARG A 114 -13.82 4.08 -9.27
N ASP A 115 -14.68 3.56 -10.14
CA ASP A 115 -15.28 2.23 -9.96
C ASP A 115 -14.23 1.12 -10.06
N MET A 116 -13.24 1.24 -10.95
CA MET A 116 -12.11 0.30 -11.00
C MET A 116 -11.21 0.41 -9.75
N ALA A 117 -11.00 1.61 -9.23
CA ALA A 117 -10.28 1.78 -7.96
C ALA A 117 -11.04 1.15 -6.80
N TYR A 118 -12.38 1.27 -6.78
CA TYR A 118 -13.24 0.61 -5.82
C TYR A 118 -13.13 -0.92 -5.94
N ALA A 119 -13.26 -1.46 -7.16
CA ALA A 119 -13.22 -2.89 -7.41
C ALA A 119 -11.87 -3.49 -6.97
N ILE A 120 -10.73 -2.92 -7.41
CA ILE A 120 -9.41 -3.47 -7.05
C ILE A 120 -9.15 -3.42 -5.54
N GLN A 121 -9.61 -2.37 -4.85
CA GLN A 121 -9.44 -2.28 -3.40
C GLN A 121 -10.26 -3.36 -2.69
N THR A 122 -11.56 -3.40 -2.94
CA THR A 122 -12.48 -4.30 -2.22
C THR A 122 -12.24 -5.78 -2.55
N GLU A 123 -11.97 -6.10 -3.81
CA GLU A 123 -11.70 -7.48 -4.21
C GLU A 123 -10.33 -7.96 -3.71
N SER A 124 -9.29 -7.11 -3.75
CA SER A 124 -7.99 -7.49 -3.22
C SER A 124 -8.00 -7.63 -1.69
N GLU A 125 -8.78 -6.82 -0.98
CA GLU A 125 -9.02 -6.99 0.45
C GLU A 125 -9.59 -8.36 0.75
N GLN A 126 -10.67 -8.74 0.07
CA GLN A 126 -11.32 -10.04 0.28
C GLN A 126 -10.37 -11.20 -0.07
N MET A 127 -9.68 -11.11 -1.19
CA MET A 127 -8.73 -12.14 -1.64
C MET A 127 -7.61 -12.36 -0.62
N VAL A 128 -7.00 -11.30 -0.11
CA VAL A 128 -5.91 -11.42 0.89
C VAL A 128 -6.44 -11.94 2.22
N LEU A 129 -7.64 -11.54 2.66
CA LEU A 129 -8.27 -12.08 3.85
C LEU A 129 -8.46 -13.59 3.75
N ASP A 130 -8.95 -14.06 2.62
CA ASP A 130 -9.16 -15.48 2.38
C ASP A 130 -7.84 -16.25 2.33
N LEU A 131 -6.78 -15.65 1.76
CA LEU A 131 -5.43 -16.22 1.81
C LEU A 131 -4.88 -16.30 3.25
N ILE A 132 -5.10 -15.29 4.08
CA ILE A 132 -4.70 -15.30 5.50
C ILE A 132 -5.41 -16.46 6.21
N ARG A 133 -6.73 -16.57 6.08
CA ARG A 133 -7.51 -17.64 6.70
C ARG A 133 -7.07 -19.01 6.22
N LYS A 134 -6.82 -19.16 4.93
CA LYS A 134 -6.33 -20.40 4.33
C LYS A 134 -4.94 -20.76 4.86
N ALA A 135 -4.02 -19.80 4.94
CA ALA A 135 -2.69 -20.01 5.49
C ALA A 135 -2.74 -20.46 6.97
N VAL A 136 -3.55 -19.80 7.78
CA VAL A 136 -3.79 -20.18 9.19
C VAL A 136 -4.36 -21.59 9.29
N LYS A 137 -5.36 -21.93 8.48
CA LYS A 137 -5.96 -23.28 8.44
C LYS A 137 -4.94 -24.37 8.05
N MET A 138 -4.05 -24.07 7.11
CA MET A 138 -3.04 -25.02 6.63
C MET A 138 -1.87 -25.21 7.60
N SER A 139 -1.43 -24.13 8.25
CA SER A 139 -0.27 -24.15 9.16
C SER A 139 -0.63 -24.50 10.59
N GLY A 140 -1.84 -24.19 11.01
CA GLY A 140 -2.24 -24.20 12.42
C GLY A 140 -1.72 -22.99 13.23
N GLU A 141 -0.92 -22.11 12.60
CA GLU A 141 -0.33 -20.93 13.23
C GLU A 141 -1.30 -19.76 13.15
N LYS A 142 -1.39 -18.98 14.24
CA LYS A 142 -2.26 -17.80 14.33
C LYS A 142 -1.53 -16.47 14.27
N ASN A 143 -0.20 -16.51 14.21
CA ASN A 143 0.61 -15.31 14.04
C ASN A 143 0.94 -15.16 12.54
N VAL A 144 0.40 -14.12 11.93
CA VAL A 144 0.53 -13.84 10.50
C VAL A 144 1.33 -12.57 10.31
N VAL A 145 2.31 -12.62 9.42
CA VAL A 145 3.08 -11.44 9.01
C VAL A 145 2.72 -11.08 7.58
N LEU A 146 2.28 -9.84 7.37
CA LEU A 146 2.06 -9.28 6.05
C LEU A 146 3.25 -8.40 5.68
N SER A 147 3.92 -8.74 4.58
CA SER A 147 5.07 -8.01 4.05
C SER A 147 4.99 -7.94 2.52
N GLY A 148 5.82 -7.10 1.91
CA GLY A 148 5.77 -6.78 0.48
C GLY A 148 5.01 -5.47 0.23
N GLY A 149 5.07 -4.94 -0.99
CA GLY A 149 4.52 -3.63 -1.35
C GLY A 149 3.03 -3.47 -1.03
N TYR A 150 2.25 -4.54 -1.16
CA TYR A 150 0.82 -4.52 -0.81
C TYR A 150 0.58 -4.32 0.70
N GLY A 151 1.51 -4.72 1.56
CA GLY A 151 1.46 -4.47 3.00
C GLY A 151 1.46 -2.99 3.39
N LEU A 152 1.72 -2.08 2.45
CA LEU A 152 1.57 -0.63 2.65
C LEU A 152 0.14 -0.11 2.45
N ASN A 153 -0.80 -0.98 2.08
CA ASN A 153 -2.21 -0.62 1.96
C ASN A 153 -2.84 -0.51 3.36
N CYS A 154 -2.77 0.68 3.95
CA CYS A 154 -3.23 0.90 5.32
C CYS A 154 -4.75 0.74 5.47
N VAL A 155 -5.52 0.97 4.42
CA VAL A 155 -6.98 0.75 4.41
C VAL A 155 -7.28 -0.73 4.55
N ALA A 156 -6.67 -1.56 3.70
CA ALA A 156 -6.80 -3.00 3.77
C ALA A 156 -6.30 -3.57 5.11
N ASN A 157 -5.15 -3.09 5.59
CA ASN A 157 -4.58 -3.56 6.87
C ASN A 157 -5.53 -3.32 8.05
N TYR A 158 -6.15 -2.14 8.10
CA TYR A 158 -7.14 -1.84 9.14
C TYR A 158 -8.37 -2.75 9.02
N TRP A 159 -8.85 -2.94 7.79
CA TRP A 159 -9.98 -3.83 7.53
C TRP A 159 -9.67 -5.28 7.95
N TYR A 160 -8.45 -5.81 7.67
CA TYR A 160 -8.06 -7.15 8.14
C TYR A 160 -8.06 -7.26 9.65
N LEU A 161 -7.58 -6.25 10.36
CA LEU A 161 -7.60 -6.26 11.83
C LEU A 161 -9.02 -6.40 12.36
N GLU A 162 -9.98 -5.68 11.78
CA GLU A 162 -11.39 -5.78 12.17
C GLU A 162 -11.99 -7.16 11.83
N GLN A 163 -11.67 -7.71 10.65
CA GLN A 163 -12.19 -9.01 10.24
C GLN A 163 -11.61 -10.19 11.04
N LEU A 164 -10.35 -10.10 11.45
CA LEU A 164 -9.64 -11.19 12.13
C LEU A 164 -9.72 -11.12 13.66
N LYS A 165 -10.26 -10.05 14.20
CA LYS A 165 -10.32 -9.75 15.63
C LYS A 165 -10.88 -10.89 16.47
N ASP A 166 -12.00 -11.45 16.06
CA ASP A 166 -12.70 -12.48 16.80
C ASP A 166 -12.22 -13.90 16.48
N GLU A 167 -11.33 -14.05 15.50
CA GLU A 167 -10.76 -15.34 15.10
C GLU A 167 -9.51 -15.72 15.91
N GLY A 168 -9.03 -14.80 16.74
CA GLY A 168 -7.79 -14.95 17.53
C GLY A 168 -6.55 -15.02 16.66
N ILE A 169 -6.57 -14.40 15.47
CA ILE A 169 -5.44 -14.30 14.56
C ILE A 169 -4.72 -12.97 14.83
N ASN A 170 -3.42 -13.06 15.08
CA ASN A 170 -2.57 -11.91 15.29
C ASN A 170 -1.92 -11.51 13.97
N LEU A 171 -2.33 -10.38 13.43
CA LEU A 171 -1.74 -9.82 12.21
C LEU A 171 -0.66 -8.80 12.58
N PHE A 172 0.56 -9.02 12.09
CA PHE A 172 1.63 -8.04 12.11
C PHE A 172 1.91 -7.57 10.69
N VAL A 173 1.89 -6.27 10.48
CA VAL A 173 2.27 -5.66 9.22
C VAL A 173 3.64 -5.00 9.38
N GLU A 174 4.59 -5.38 8.52
CA GLU A 174 5.93 -4.80 8.54
C GLU A 174 5.85 -3.31 8.16
N PRO A 175 6.32 -2.38 9.02
CA PRO A 175 6.15 -0.95 8.76
C PRO A 175 6.90 -0.44 7.52
N VAL A 176 7.98 -1.12 7.11
CA VAL A 176 8.75 -0.83 5.89
C VAL A 176 8.66 -2.02 4.94
N SER A 177 7.41 -2.45 4.67
CA SER A 177 7.13 -3.68 3.91
C SER A 177 7.45 -3.62 2.42
N ASN A 178 7.80 -2.46 1.88
CA ASN A 178 8.29 -2.32 0.51
C ASN A 178 9.79 -2.68 0.38
N ASP A 179 10.35 -2.50 -0.81
CA ASP A 179 11.76 -2.81 -1.12
C ASP A 179 12.76 -2.12 -0.17
N ALA A 180 12.43 -0.96 0.39
CA ALA A 180 13.28 -0.27 1.34
C ALA A 180 13.57 -1.07 2.62
N GLY A 181 12.64 -1.93 3.05
CA GLY A 181 12.82 -2.81 4.19
C GLY A 181 13.90 -3.88 4.00
N THR A 182 14.25 -4.20 2.75
CA THR A 182 15.32 -5.14 2.44
C THR A 182 16.68 -4.67 2.95
N ALA A 183 16.93 -3.35 3.00
CA ALA A 183 18.16 -2.79 3.56
C ALA A 183 18.28 -3.09 5.06
N ILE A 184 17.20 -2.97 5.81
CA ILE A 184 17.13 -3.29 7.24
C ILE A 184 17.36 -4.80 7.43
N GLY A 185 16.68 -5.63 6.64
CA GLY A 185 16.83 -7.08 6.67
C GLY A 185 18.25 -7.53 6.35
N ALA A 186 18.90 -6.92 5.36
CA ALA A 186 20.29 -7.20 5.00
C ALA A 186 21.24 -6.84 6.15
N ALA A 187 21.03 -5.70 6.81
CA ALA A 187 21.82 -5.28 7.96
C ALA A 187 21.70 -6.27 9.14
N TYR A 188 20.48 -6.71 9.46
CA TYR A 188 20.24 -7.71 10.50
C TYR A 188 20.88 -9.05 10.15
N LEU A 189 20.74 -9.51 8.92
CA LEU A 189 21.33 -10.77 8.46
C LEU A 189 22.86 -10.72 8.55
N GLN A 190 23.49 -9.62 8.13
CA GLN A 190 24.93 -9.45 8.22
C GLN A 190 25.39 -9.37 9.68
N TYR A 191 24.69 -8.65 10.53
CA TYR A 191 24.97 -8.61 11.95
C TYR A 191 24.96 -10.02 12.58
N GLN A 192 23.97 -10.83 12.31
CA GLN A 192 23.88 -12.20 12.80
C GLN A 192 25.06 -13.06 12.31
N ARG A 193 25.46 -12.90 11.05
CA ARG A 193 26.61 -13.65 10.47
C ARG A 193 27.92 -13.29 11.15
N VAL A 194 28.16 -12.01 11.39
CA VAL A 194 29.42 -11.52 11.95
C VAL A 194 29.50 -11.77 13.45
N SER A 195 28.44 -11.45 14.18
CA SER A 195 28.38 -11.58 15.65
C SER A 195 28.17 -13.03 16.11
N LYS A 196 27.78 -13.93 15.20
CA LYS A 196 27.29 -15.28 15.52
C LYS A 196 26.15 -15.29 16.55
N ASN A 197 25.50 -14.16 16.71
CA ASN A 197 24.39 -13.98 17.65
C ASN A 197 23.10 -14.35 16.95
N THR A 198 22.49 -15.46 17.37
CA THR A 198 21.21 -15.94 16.86
C THR A 198 20.00 -15.42 17.65
N LYS A 199 20.24 -14.57 18.65
CA LYS A 199 19.11 -13.98 19.39
C LYS A 199 18.27 -13.10 18.49
N ILE A 200 16.97 -13.20 18.65
CA ILE A 200 16.00 -12.30 18.00
C ILE A 200 16.29 -10.88 18.49
N HIS A 201 16.52 -9.98 17.54
CA HIS A 201 16.69 -8.57 17.85
C HIS A 201 15.37 -7.95 18.33
N PRO A 202 15.43 -6.94 19.18
CA PRO A 202 14.22 -6.23 19.59
C PRO A 202 13.51 -5.70 18.33
N GLN A 203 12.18 -5.76 18.38
CA GLN A 203 11.32 -5.20 17.34
C GLN A 203 11.65 -3.72 17.10
N ILE A 204 11.60 -3.29 15.85
CA ILE A 204 11.65 -1.88 15.50
C ILE A 204 10.47 -1.18 16.18
N LYS A 205 10.76 -0.21 17.04
CA LYS A 205 9.73 0.45 17.86
C LYS A 205 9.10 1.64 17.16
N ASP A 206 9.86 2.30 16.30
CA ASP A 206 9.43 3.47 15.54
C ASP A 206 10.20 3.55 14.22
N LEU A 207 9.86 4.50 13.39
CA LEU A 207 10.51 4.74 12.10
C LEU A 207 11.18 6.12 12.01
N TYR A 208 11.39 6.80 13.12
CA TYR A 208 11.96 8.15 13.14
C TYR A 208 13.49 8.12 13.17
N TYR A 209 14.09 7.58 12.10
CA TYR A 209 15.56 7.39 11.98
C TYR A 209 16.25 8.47 11.15
N GLY A 210 15.48 9.40 10.58
CA GLY A 210 16.02 10.49 9.77
C GLY A 210 16.68 11.58 10.63
N PRO A 211 17.28 12.60 9.99
CA PRO A 211 17.92 13.69 10.71
C PRO A 211 16.89 14.47 11.53
N LYS A 212 17.32 14.91 12.71
CA LYS A 212 16.65 15.91 13.51
C LYS A 212 17.26 17.25 13.17
N TYR A 213 16.43 18.19 12.79
CA TYR A 213 16.85 19.58 12.54
C TYR A 213 16.55 20.42 13.77
N GLU A 214 17.51 21.24 14.16
CA GLU A 214 17.32 22.27 15.17
C GLU A 214 17.21 23.61 14.45
N TYR A 215 16.15 24.34 14.76
CA TYR A 215 15.88 25.64 14.17
C TYR A 215 15.86 26.70 15.26
N ASP A 216 16.55 27.79 15.04
CA ASP A 216 16.30 28.98 15.82
C ASP A 216 15.21 29.86 15.16
N ARG A 217 14.76 30.85 15.89
CA ARG A 217 13.67 31.73 15.43
C ARG A 217 14.15 32.63 14.28
N GLU A 218 15.41 32.98 14.24
CA GLU A 218 16.01 33.83 13.19
C GLU A 218 15.96 33.06 11.85
N TYR A 219 16.44 31.82 11.82
CA TYR A 219 16.41 30.99 10.62
C TYR A 219 14.98 30.78 10.08
N ILE A 220 14.01 30.52 10.99
CA ILE A 220 12.60 30.35 10.59
C ILE A 220 12.04 31.64 9.99
N THR A 221 12.38 32.78 10.59
CA THR A 221 11.96 34.12 10.12
C THR A 221 12.53 34.42 8.74
N ASP A 222 13.81 34.17 8.53
CA ASP A 222 14.47 34.37 7.24
C ASP A 222 13.88 33.48 6.15
N LEU A 223 13.62 32.21 6.46
CA LEU A 223 13.00 31.27 5.53
C LEU A 223 11.58 31.73 5.18
N ALA A 224 10.81 32.13 6.17
CA ALA A 224 9.45 32.63 5.98
C ALA A 224 9.42 33.89 5.09
N ASN A 225 10.35 34.81 5.30
CA ASN A 225 10.49 36.00 4.48
C ASN A 225 10.90 35.64 3.04
N TYR A 226 11.83 34.70 2.88
CA TYR A 226 12.26 34.24 1.56
C TYR A 226 11.10 33.63 0.73
N TYR A 227 10.20 32.90 1.40
CA TYR A 227 9.02 32.31 0.77
C TYR A 227 7.76 33.20 0.85
N ASN A 228 7.88 34.47 1.22
CA ASN A 228 6.78 35.43 1.32
C ASN A 228 5.64 34.96 2.24
N ALA A 229 5.98 34.38 3.39
CA ALA A 229 4.98 34.00 4.37
C ALA A 229 4.22 35.26 4.86
N THR A 230 2.89 35.17 4.90
CA THR A 230 2.05 36.31 5.29
C THR A 230 1.98 36.52 6.79
N ARG A 231 2.30 35.50 7.57
CA ARG A 231 2.24 35.53 9.03
C ARG A 231 3.15 34.48 9.66
N ILE A 232 3.82 34.83 10.75
CA ILE A 232 4.65 33.93 11.57
C ILE A 232 4.16 34.05 13.01
N PHE A 233 3.80 32.93 13.64
CA PHE A 233 3.38 32.88 15.03
C PHE A 233 3.67 31.52 15.66
N GLU A 234 3.71 31.45 16.96
CA GLU A 234 3.78 30.19 17.68
C GLU A 234 2.41 29.52 17.67
N ALA A 235 2.34 28.32 17.12
CA ALA A 235 1.10 27.56 16.98
C ALA A 235 1.06 26.37 17.93
N THR A 236 -0.12 26.04 18.41
CA THR A 236 -0.42 24.86 19.20
C THR A 236 -0.95 23.72 18.32
N ASN A 237 -1.11 22.53 18.90
CA ASN A 237 -1.79 21.44 18.20
C ASN A 237 -3.26 21.76 17.91
N GLU A 238 -3.91 22.49 18.79
CA GLU A 238 -5.30 22.94 18.63
C GLU A 238 -5.42 23.90 17.43
N ASP A 239 -4.46 24.83 17.25
CA ASP A 239 -4.44 25.69 16.07
C ASP A 239 -4.33 24.89 14.77
N ALA A 240 -3.53 23.81 14.78
CA ALA A 240 -3.41 22.92 13.61
C ALA A 240 -4.72 22.18 13.32
N VAL A 241 -5.41 21.69 14.36
CA VAL A 241 -6.74 21.05 14.24
C VAL A 241 -7.76 22.03 13.69
N ASP A 242 -7.82 23.25 14.23
CA ASP A 242 -8.76 24.28 13.80
C ASP A 242 -8.52 24.68 12.33
N LEU A 243 -7.27 24.76 11.89
CA LEU A 243 -6.95 25.00 10.49
C LEU A 243 -7.42 23.86 9.58
N ILE A 244 -7.20 22.60 9.96
CA ILE A 244 -7.63 21.42 9.17
C ILE A 244 -9.15 21.40 9.07
N THR A 245 -9.85 21.50 10.20
CA THR A 245 -11.33 21.48 10.23
C THR A 245 -11.97 22.68 9.50
N SER A 246 -11.20 23.77 9.36
CA SER A 246 -11.58 24.92 8.53
C SER A 246 -11.22 24.76 7.05
N LYS A 247 -10.94 23.52 6.60
CA LYS A 247 -10.61 23.17 5.20
C LYS A 247 -9.31 23.80 4.69
N ASN A 248 -8.34 24.00 5.56
CA ASN A 248 -7.00 24.43 5.14
C ASN A 248 -6.06 23.21 4.99
N ILE A 249 -5.12 23.32 4.08
CA ILE A 249 -4.03 22.34 3.95
C ILE A 249 -2.97 22.70 5.00
N VAL A 250 -2.64 21.75 5.87
CA VAL A 250 -1.64 21.91 6.93
C VAL A 250 -0.48 20.97 6.68
N ALA A 251 0.74 21.49 6.64
CA ALA A 251 1.96 20.71 6.59
C ALA A 251 2.62 20.70 7.97
N LEU A 252 2.82 19.50 8.53
CA LEU A 252 3.58 19.31 9.76
C LEU A 252 5.04 18.99 9.45
N PHE A 253 5.94 19.70 10.15
CA PHE A 253 7.37 19.46 10.13
C PHE A 253 7.90 19.51 11.55
N GLN A 254 8.17 18.35 12.15
CA GLN A 254 8.62 18.25 13.54
C GLN A 254 9.52 17.03 13.73
N GLY A 255 10.26 16.98 14.83
CA GLY A 255 11.08 15.83 15.22
C GLY A 255 12.03 15.31 14.14
N GLN A 256 12.31 14.02 14.16
CA GLN A 256 13.10 13.31 13.16
C GLN A 256 12.25 12.88 11.97
N SER A 257 12.85 12.87 10.77
CA SER A 257 12.16 12.36 9.59
C SER A 257 11.88 10.87 9.70
N GLU A 258 10.74 10.44 9.14
CA GLU A 258 10.39 9.03 9.05
C GLU A 258 11.29 8.30 8.04
N ALA A 259 11.66 7.06 8.38
CA ALA A 259 12.14 6.07 7.43
C ALA A 259 10.94 5.29 6.88
N GLY A 260 10.91 5.08 5.56
CA GLY A 260 9.81 4.36 4.92
C GLY A 260 8.91 5.27 4.07
N PRO A 261 7.94 4.68 3.36
CA PRO A 261 7.19 5.37 2.31
C PRO A 261 5.97 6.15 2.80
N ARG A 262 5.65 6.08 4.08
CA ARG A 262 4.47 6.72 4.66
C ARG A 262 4.84 7.88 5.58
N ALA A 263 4.06 8.95 5.52
CA ALA A 263 4.09 10.01 6.50
C ALA A 263 3.47 9.52 7.82
N LEU A 264 4.15 9.78 8.94
CA LEU A 264 3.77 9.30 10.27
C LEU A 264 3.68 10.44 11.29
N GLY A 265 3.42 11.65 10.84
CA GLY A 265 3.18 12.81 11.69
C GLY A 265 4.37 13.76 11.83
N ASN A 266 5.57 13.41 11.35
CA ASN A 266 6.73 14.32 11.42
C ASN A 266 6.97 15.08 10.13
N ARG A 267 6.58 14.51 8.99
CA ARG A 267 6.62 15.12 7.65
C ARG A 267 5.30 14.80 6.96
N SER A 268 4.24 15.44 7.39
CA SER A 268 2.89 15.12 6.96
C SER A 268 2.20 16.33 6.35
N ILE A 269 1.43 16.09 5.29
CA ILE A 269 0.48 17.07 4.77
C ILE A 269 -0.92 16.53 5.10
N MET A 270 -1.73 17.37 5.74
CA MET A 270 -3.06 17.01 6.21
C MET A 270 -4.10 17.98 5.67
N TYR A 271 -5.28 17.45 5.41
CA TYR A 271 -6.46 18.18 4.92
C TYR A 271 -7.72 17.39 5.30
N ASP A 272 -8.83 18.09 5.63
CA ASP A 272 -10.16 17.52 5.90
C ASP A 272 -11.08 17.69 4.68
#